data_58edb837b00ace4fa973a9057af67f1e
#
_entry.id   58edb837b00ace4fa973a9057af67f1e
#
_cell.length_a   1.000
_cell.length_b   1.000
_cell.length_c   1.000
_cell.angle_alpha   90.00
_cell.angle_beta   90.00
_cell.angle_gamma   90.00
#
_symmetry.space_group_name_H-M   'P 1'
#
loop_
_entity.id
_entity.type
_entity.pdbx_description
1 polymer ?
#
loop_
_entity_poly.entity_id
_entity_poly.type
_entity_poly.pdbx_seq_one_letter_code
_entity_poly.pdbx_strand_id
1 'polypeptide(L)'
;STRGNMTTVTGNDGSGVIYGCRELIDHVGQYKDLKFPAQLTDAPEMVLRGGCVGIQKMEYLPGRGVYEYPYTPESFPWFYDKEQWIKYLDMLVENRMNSLYLWNGHPFASLVKLEEYPFAVEVDEETFKKNEEMFSFLTAEADKRGIFVIQMFYNILLSKPFAEHYGLKTQDRNRPITPLISDYTRKSVAAFIEKYPNVGLLVCLGEAMDTYEDDVEWFTKTIIPGVKDGLKALGRTDEPPILLRAHDTDCKMVMDAALPLYKNLYTMHKYNGESLTTYEPRGPWSKIHSDLSALGSIHISNVHILANLEPWRWGSPDFVQKAVNAMHNVHGANALHLYPQASYWDWPYTADKLPDGKREYQLDRDWIWYKTWGRYAWNCHRDRSSEVEYWDKQLGDFYGTTPAEAGDILEAYEQSGEIAPKLLRRFGITEGNRQTLLLGMFMSQLVNPYKYTIYPGFYESCGPEGEKLIEYVEKEWKKQPHVGELPLDIVAQVVEHGDKAVAAIDKAAAAVTRNKEEFGRLRNDMHCYREFAYAFNLKVKAAQRVLNYQWGKDLNEL
;
A
#
# COMPACT_ATOMS: atom_id res chain seq x y z
N SER A 1 -4.57 -2.30 -34.14
CA SER A 1 -5.54 -2.29 -35.26
C SER A 1 -5.49 -3.58 -36.05
N THR A 2 -6.64 -4.01 -36.59
CA THR A 2 -6.76 -5.24 -37.36
C THR A 2 -7.18 -4.91 -38.82
N ARG A 3 -6.43 -5.44 -39.80
CA ARG A 3 -6.77 -5.34 -41.22
C ARG A 3 -6.64 -6.73 -41.86
N GLY A 4 -7.76 -7.30 -42.32
CA GLY A 4 -7.81 -8.68 -42.84
C GLY A 4 -7.37 -9.66 -41.75
N ASN A 5 -6.34 -10.46 -42.04
CA ASN A 5 -5.79 -11.46 -41.11
C ASN A 5 -4.57 -10.92 -40.28
N MET A 6 -4.30 -9.62 -40.34
CA MET A 6 -3.15 -9.04 -39.66
C MET A 6 -3.62 -8.10 -38.54
N THR A 7 -3.14 -8.35 -37.35
CA THR A 7 -3.31 -7.47 -36.19
C THR A 7 -1.97 -6.79 -35.87
N THR A 8 -1.98 -5.46 -35.81
CA THR A 8 -0.79 -4.65 -35.50
C THR A 8 -0.96 -3.99 -34.15
N VAL A 9 0.04 -4.15 -33.28
CA VAL A 9 0.17 -3.45 -32.02
C VAL A 9 1.20 -2.33 -32.18
N THR A 10 0.83 -1.12 -31.76
CA THR A 10 1.73 0.04 -31.73
C THR A 10 1.65 0.69 -30.35
N GLY A 11 2.75 1.14 -29.83
CA GLY A 11 2.85 1.92 -28.59
C GLY A 11 3.65 3.19 -28.83
N ASN A 12 3.48 4.18 -27.97
CA ASN A 12 4.33 5.39 -27.98
C ASN A 12 5.76 5.07 -27.53
N ASP A 13 5.92 3.98 -26.81
CA ASP A 13 7.19 3.43 -26.32
C ASP A 13 7.13 1.89 -26.22
N GLY A 14 8.20 1.29 -25.72
CA GLY A 14 8.28 -0.17 -25.50
C GLY A 14 7.23 -0.68 -24.52
N SER A 15 6.93 0.06 -23.46
CA SER A 15 5.90 -0.30 -22.47
C SER A 15 4.51 -0.31 -23.11
N GLY A 16 4.19 0.67 -23.95
CA GLY A 16 2.93 0.71 -24.70
C GLY A 16 2.76 -0.49 -25.62
N VAL A 17 3.85 -0.99 -26.25
CA VAL A 17 3.81 -2.22 -27.05
C VAL A 17 3.56 -3.43 -26.16
N ILE A 18 4.23 -3.56 -25.02
CA ILE A 18 4.00 -4.65 -24.05
C ILE A 18 2.54 -4.69 -23.61
N TYR A 19 1.96 -3.55 -23.21
CA TYR A 19 0.57 -3.48 -22.77
C TYR A 19 -0.43 -3.78 -23.90
N GLY A 20 -0.14 -3.33 -25.12
CA GLY A 20 -0.95 -3.69 -26.29
C GLY A 20 -0.90 -5.19 -26.63
N CYS A 21 0.27 -5.83 -26.51
CA CYS A 21 0.40 -7.29 -26.63
C CYS A 21 -0.34 -8.01 -25.50
N ARG A 22 -0.29 -7.47 -24.26
CA ARG A 22 -1.04 -8.02 -23.14
C ARG A 22 -2.54 -7.96 -23.37
N GLU A 23 -3.06 -6.85 -23.93
CA GLU A 23 -4.47 -6.74 -24.33
C GLU A 23 -4.88 -7.82 -25.31
N LEU A 24 -4.03 -8.15 -26.31
CA LEU A 24 -4.30 -9.27 -27.22
C LEU A 24 -4.36 -10.61 -26.49
N ILE A 25 -3.43 -10.86 -25.58
CA ILE A 25 -3.39 -12.10 -24.79
C ILE A 25 -4.65 -12.21 -23.92
N ASP A 26 -5.04 -11.15 -23.25
CA ASP A 26 -6.22 -11.10 -22.39
C ASP A 26 -7.49 -11.32 -23.20
N HIS A 27 -7.62 -10.69 -24.38
CA HIS A 27 -8.74 -10.89 -25.29
C HIS A 27 -8.85 -12.35 -25.76
N VAL A 28 -7.75 -12.92 -26.26
CA VAL A 28 -7.74 -14.34 -26.69
C VAL A 28 -8.05 -15.26 -25.51
N GLY A 29 -7.51 -14.96 -24.34
CA GLY A 29 -7.82 -15.67 -23.09
C GLY A 29 -9.31 -15.64 -22.75
N GLN A 30 -9.93 -14.48 -22.94
CA GLN A 30 -11.33 -14.23 -22.60
C GLN A 30 -12.31 -14.81 -23.62
N TYR A 31 -12.10 -14.52 -24.91
CA TYR A 31 -13.08 -14.82 -25.96
C TYR A 31 -12.75 -16.07 -26.79
N LYS A 32 -11.53 -16.62 -26.63
CA LYS A 32 -11.01 -17.76 -27.38
C LYS A 32 -11.03 -17.55 -28.91
N ASP A 33 -11.01 -16.28 -29.35
CA ASP A 33 -10.97 -15.91 -30.75
C ASP A 33 -9.99 -14.74 -31.00
N LEU A 34 -9.81 -14.39 -32.28
CA LEU A 34 -8.98 -13.27 -32.74
C LEU A 34 -9.81 -12.13 -33.34
N LYS A 35 -11.07 -12.01 -32.95
CA LYS A 35 -11.98 -10.98 -33.48
C LYS A 35 -11.80 -9.68 -32.69
N PHE A 36 -10.79 -8.93 -33.04
CA PHE A 36 -10.55 -7.61 -32.47
C PHE A 36 -11.37 -6.53 -33.20
N PRO A 37 -11.71 -5.43 -32.49
CA PRO A 37 -12.16 -4.21 -33.15
C PRO A 37 -11.18 -3.79 -34.25
N ALA A 38 -11.68 -3.17 -35.34
CA ALA A 38 -10.82 -2.68 -36.40
C ALA A 38 -9.72 -1.73 -35.92
N GLN A 39 -10.04 -0.98 -34.86
CA GLN A 39 -9.10 -0.14 -34.11
C GLN A 39 -9.48 -0.11 -32.62
N LEU A 40 -8.50 -0.33 -31.78
CA LEU A 40 -8.58 -0.09 -30.33
C LEU A 40 -7.45 0.86 -29.96
N THR A 41 -7.77 1.94 -29.26
CA THR A 41 -6.80 2.86 -28.67
C THR A 41 -7.08 2.92 -27.18
N ASP A 42 -6.03 2.73 -26.38
CA ASP A 42 -6.13 2.70 -24.92
C ASP A 42 -4.89 3.34 -24.29
N ALA A 43 -5.05 3.91 -23.10
CA ALA A 43 -3.99 4.53 -22.32
C ALA A 43 -4.34 4.47 -20.82
N PRO A 44 -3.35 4.36 -19.93
CA PRO A 44 -3.63 4.36 -18.50
C PRO A 44 -4.09 5.74 -18.02
N GLU A 45 -5.08 5.76 -17.12
CA GLU A 45 -5.50 6.96 -16.40
C GLU A 45 -4.47 7.38 -15.36
N MET A 46 -3.94 6.43 -14.63
CA MET A 46 -2.80 6.66 -13.73
C MET A 46 -1.50 6.33 -14.45
N VAL A 47 -0.63 7.32 -14.62
CA VAL A 47 0.61 7.18 -15.41
C VAL A 47 1.67 6.35 -14.70
N LEU A 48 1.70 6.33 -13.36
CA LEU A 48 2.59 5.51 -12.54
C LEU A 48 1.75 4.60 -11.63
N ARG A 49 1.99 3.30 -11.69
CA ARG A 49 1.21 2.28 -10.99
C ARG A 49 2.15 1.21 -10.46
N GLY A 50 2.17 0.97 -9.14
CA GLY A 50 3.11 -0.02 -8.64
C GLY A 50 2.87 -0.53 -7.25
N GLY A 51 3.49 -1.68 -6.99
CA GLY A 51 3.47 -2.34 -5.71
C GLY A 51 4.67 -1.99 -4.83
N CYS A 52 4.49 -2.11 -3.55
CA CYS A 52 5.50 -1.89 -2.53
C CYS A 52 6.03 -3.22 -1.99
N VAL A 53 7.34 -3.30 -1.85
CA VAL A 53 8.05 -4.40 -1.16
C VAL A 53 8.75 -3.84 0.06
N GLY A 54 8.44 -4.40 1.23
CA GLY A 54 9.08 -4.01 2.49
C GLY A 54 10.39 -4.75 2.71
N ILE A 55 11.46 -3.98 2.85
CA ILE A 55 12.78 -4.51 3.27
C ILE A 55 13.03 -4.00 4.69
N GLN A 56 12.11 -4.37 5.57
CA GLN A 56 12.08 -4.02 6.99
C GLN A 56 11.59 -5.21 7.82
N LYS A 57 11.70 -5.11 9.14
CA LYS A 57 11.18 -6.11 10.09
C LYS A 57 10.28 -5.42 11.11
N MET A 58 9.41 -6.17 11.75
CA MET A 58 8.58 -5.69 12.86
C MET A 58 9.36 -5.46 14.16
N GLU A 59 10.52 -6.07 14.29
CA GLU A 59 11.35 -6.01 15.48
C GLU A 59 12.53 -5.05 15.27
N TYR A 60 12.95 -4.40 16.33
CA TYR A 60 14.17 -3.61 16.30
C TYR A 60 15.41 -4.50 16.49
N LEU A 61 16.43 -4.29 15.69
CA LEU A 61 17.74 -4.89 15.95
C LEU A 61 18.34 -4.31 17.23
N PRO A 62 19.12 -5.10 17.99
CA PRO A 62 19.80 -4.61 19.18
C PRO A 62 20.62 -3.35 18.89
N GLY A 63 20.44 -2.34 19.74
CA GLY A 63 21.13 -1.05 19.61
C GLY A 63 20.56 -0.12 18.55
N ARG A 64 19.40 -0.43 17.96
CA ARG A 64 18.66 0.43 17.04
C ARG A 64 17.33 0.86 17.61
N GLY A 65 16.90 2.06 17.27
CA GLY A 65 15.57 2.58 17.59
C GLY A 65 14.62 2.59 16.38
N VAL A 66 14.93 1.84 15.30
CA VAL A 66 14.24 1.88 14.01
C VAL A 66 14.14 0.49 13.39
N TYR A 67 13.22 0.32 12.45
CA TYR A 67 12.97 -0.93 11.71
C TYR A 67 13.92 -1.16 10.52
N GLU A 68 14.94 -0.35 10.37
CA GLU A 68 15.94 -0.48 9.32
C GLU A 68 16.90 -1.61 9.64
N TYR A 69 17.04 -2.49 8.67
CA TYR A 69 17.95 -3.63 8.72
C TYR A 69 18.93 -3.54 7.57
N PRO A 70 20.20 -3.85 7.80
CA PRO A 70 21.13 -4.03 6.71
C PRO A 70 20.67 -5.21 5.82
N TYR A 71 20.95 -5.11 4.52
CA TYR A 71 20.61 -6.17 3.58
C TYR A 71 21.59 -7.32 3.78
N THR A 72 21.11 -8.38 4.42
CA THR A 72 21.89 -9.62 4.65
C THR A 72 21.05 -10.85 4.31
N PRO A 73 21.68 -11.98 3.94
CA PRO A 73 20.97 -13.24 3.72
C PRO A 73 20.18 -13.73 4.95
N GLU A 74 20.63 -13.39 6.15
CA GLU A 74 19.95 -13.74 7.41
C GLU A 74 18.69 -12.91 7.62
N SER A 75 18.76 -11.60 7.35
CA SER A 75 17.62 -10.69 7.54
C SER A 75 16.58 -10.86 6.44
N PHE A 76 17.02 -10.99 5.20
CA PHE A 76 16.16 -11.01 4.01
C PHE A 76 16.60 -12.11 3.02
N PRO A 77 16.47 -13.41 3.36
CA PRO A 77 16.90 -14.50 2.47
C PRO A 77 16.23 -14.44 1.09
N TRP A 78 14.96 -14.03 1.05
CA TRP A 78 14.18 -13.86 -0.18
C TRP A 78 14.71 -12.75 -1.10
N PHE A 79 15.41 -11.75 -0.58
CA PHE A 79 15.99 -10.67 -1.38
C PHE A 79 17.02 -11.21 -2.39
N TYR A 80 17.69 -12.30 -2.06
CA TYR A 80 18.71 -12.95 -2.91
C TYR A 80 18.15 -14.01 -3.85
N ASP A 81 16.83 -14.18 -3.90
CA ASP A 81 16.14 -15.12 -4.79
C ASP A 81 15.76 -14.43 -6.10
N LYS A 82 16.59 -14.64 -7.13
CA LYS A 82 16.38 -14.06 -8.47
C LYS A 82 15.06 -14.53 -9.12
N GLU A 83 14.64 -15.77 -8.89
CA GLU A 83 13.42 -16.32 -9.47
C GLU A 83 12.18 -15.65 -8.87
N GLN A 84 12.19 -15.41 -7.57
CA GLN A 84 11.10 -14.68 -6.90
C GLN A 84 10.98 -13.23 -7.41
N TRP A 85 12.10 -12.55 -7.64
CA TRP A 85 12.07 -11.21 -8.23
C TRP A 85 11.52 -11.22 -9.65
N ILE A 86 11.94 -12.16 -10.50
CA ILE A 86 11.39 -12.31 -11.85
C ILE A 86 9.87 -12.54 -11.80
N LYS A 87 9.41 -13.46 -10.95
CA LYS A 87 7.99 -13.75 -10.76
C LYS A 87 7.21 -12.50 -10.33
N TYR A 88 7.75 -11.72 -9.40
CA TYR A 88 7.13 -10.48 -8.93
C TYR A 88 7.06 -9.41 -10.02
N LEU A 89 8.16 -9.19 -10.75
CA LEU A 89 8.20 -8.23 -11.85
C LEU A 89 7.26 -8.63 -13.01
N ASP A 90 7.18 -9.92 -13.32
CA ASP A 90 6.25 -10.44 -14.33
C ASP A 90 4.79 -10.23 -13.89
N MET A 91 4.46 -10.46 -12.62
CA MET A 91 3.15 -10.15 -12.05
C MET A 91 2.80 -8.66 -12.17
N LEU A 92 3.75 -7.75 -11.92
CA LEU A 92 3.53 -6.32 -12.12
C LEU A 92 3.15 -6.01 -13.58
N VAL A 93 3.91 -6.54 -14.55
CA VAL A 93 3.60 -6.36 -15.99
C VAL A 93 2.26 -6.96 -16.36
N GLU A 94 1.95 -8.15 -15.86
CA GLU A 94 0.66 -8.82 -16.10
C GLU A 94 -0.53 -8.00 -15.63
N ASN A 95 -0.36 -7.24 -14.56
CA ASN A 95 -1.35 -6.32 -14.03
C ASN A 95 -1.16 -4.88 -14.52
N ARG A 96 -0.35 -4.67 -15.56
CA ARG A 96 -0.10 -3.35 -16.20
C ARG A 96 0.47 -2.32 -15.23
N MET A 97 1.20 -2.77 -14.22
CA MET A 97 1.95 -1.91 -13.31
C MET A 97 3.34 -1.62 -13.89
N ASN A 98 3.84 -0.42 -13.64
CA ASN A 98 5.09 0.10 -14.20
C ASN A 98 6.01 0.73 -13.16
N SER A 99 5.77 0.47 -11.87
CA SER A 99 6.66 0.91 -10.80
C SER A 99 6.78 -0.13 -9.68
N LEU A 100 7.96 -0.16 -9.06
CA LEU A 100 8.27 -0.97 -7.90
C LEU A 100 8.83 -0.06 -6.81
N TYR A 101 8.15 -0.01 -5.67
CA TYR A 101 8.60 0.74 -4.51
C TYR A 101 9.32 -0.19 -3.53
N LEU A 102 10.57 0.15 -3.18
CA LEU A 102 11.35 -0.58 -2.19
C LEU A 102 11.38 0.22 -0.89
N TRP A 103 10.82 -0.34 0.15
CA TRP A 103 10.66 0.32 1.44
C TRP A 103 11.77 -0.11 2.40
N ASN A 104 12.79 0.74 2.57
CA ASN A 104 13.84 0.59 3.58
C ASN A 104 14.35 1.97 3.97
N GLY A 105 14.42 2.26 5.27
CA GLY A 105 14.72 3.60 5.76
C GLY A 105 16.17 4.06 5.56
N HIS A 106 17.14 3.14 5.42
CA HIS A 106 18.56 3.51 5.20
C HIS A 106 19.30 2.50 4.32
N PRO A 107 18.97 2.45 3.02
CA PRO A 107 19.55 1.47 2.10
C PRO A 107 21.05 1.69 1.82
N PHE A 108 21.53 2.91 2.00
CA PHE A 108 22.88 3.33 1.59
C PHE A 108 23.96 2.52 2.29
N ALA A 109 23.82 2.24 3.58
CA ALA A 109 24.79 1.47 4.37
C ALA A 109 25.01 0.02 3.87
N SER A 110 24.13 -0.48 3.02
CA SER A 110 24.20 -1.84 2.46
C SER A 110 24.49 -1.87 0.95
N LEU A 111 24.40 -0.71 0.26
CA LEU A 111 24.41 -0.63 -1.20
C LEU A 111 25.49 0.30 -1.78
N VAL A 112 26.05 1.22 -0.99
CA VAL A 112 27.09 2.13 -1.44
C VAL A 112 28.26 2.24 -0.46
N LYS A 113 29.44 2.57 -0.96
CA LYS A 113 30.64 2.89 -0.16
C LYS A 113 31.02 4.32 -0.41
N LEU A 114 31.42 5.02 0.64
CA LEU A 114 31.89 6.39 0.58
C LEU A 114 33.38 6.43 0.91
N GLU A 115 34.17 7.09 0.08
CA GLU A 115 35.62 7.22 0.30
C GLU A 115 35.93 7.93 1.62
N GLU A 116 35.17 8.97 1.95
CA GLU A 116 35.36 9.75 3.18
C GLU A 116 34.81 9.08 4.43
N TYR A 117 33.89 8.13 4.26
CA TYR A 117 33.24 7.40 5.37
C TYR A 117 33.27 5.89 5.12
N PRO A 118 34.46 5.27 4.93
CA PRO A 118 34.55 3.84 4.56
C PRO A 118 33.99 2.90 5.63
N PHE A 119 33.96 3.36 6.88
CA PHE A 119 33.40 2.64 8.03
C PHE A 119 31.87 2.69 8.11
N ALA A 120 31.19 3.47 7.28
CA ALA A 120 29.74 3.62 7.34
C ALA A 120 28.97 2.42 6.76
N VAL A 121 29.62 1.50 6.08
CA VAL A 121 29.01 0.26 5.58
C VAL A 121 28.68 -0.67 6.74
N GLU A 122 27.47 -1.25 6.74
CA GLU A 122 26.97 -2.12 7.83
C GLU A 122 27.08 -3.61 7.55
N VAL A 123 27.58 -4.00 6.40
CA VAL A 123 27.72 -5.40 5.97
C VAL A 123 29.19 -5.70 5.65
N ASP A 124 29.56 -6.97 5.72
CA ASP A 124 30.89 -7.39 5.31
C ASP A 124 31.08 -7.32 3.79
N GLU A 125 32.31 -7.49 3.34
CA GLU A 125 32.68 -7.33 1.93
C GLU A 125 31.98 -8.36 1.01
N GLU A 126 31.78 -9.57 1.50
CA GLU A 126 31.12 -10.63 0.72
C GLU A 126 29.63 -10.31 0.56
N THR A 127 28.98 -9.93 1.65
CA THR A 127 27.56 -9.52 1.65
C THR A 127 27.36 -8.28 0.82
N PHE A 128 28.29 -7.31 0.92
CA PHE A 128 28.21 -6.09 0.12
C PHE A 128 28.21 -6.38 -1.39
N LYS A 129 29.10 -7.25 -1.85
CA LYS A 129 29.15 -7.68 -3.26
C LYS A 129 27.87 -8.40 -3.71
N LYS A 130 27.33 -9.25 -2.86
CA LYS A 130 26.04 -9.91 -3.12
C LYS A 130 24.91 -8.89 -3.25
N ASN A 131 24.90 -7.88 -2.39
CA ASN A 131 23.90 -6.80 -2.43
C ASN A 131 24.01 -6.01 -3.73
N GLU A 132 25.22 -5.63 -4.15
CA GLU A 132 25.46 -4.96 -5.42
C GLU A 132 24.96 -5.78 -6.61
N GLU A 133 25.29 -7.08 -6.63
CA GLU A 133 24.86 -7.99 -7.69
C GLU A 133 23.33 -8.09 -7.73
N MET A 134 22.69 -8.31 -6.57
CA MET A 134 21.26 -8.51 -6.51
C MET A 134 20.47 -7.24 -6.81
N PHE A 135 20.91 -6.11 -6.29
CA PHE A 135 20.23 -4.84 -6.55
C PHE A 135 20.37 -4.43 -8.02
N SER A 136 21.57 -4.59 -8.60
CA SER A 136 21.81 -4.35 -10.03
C SER A 136 21.00 -5.31 -10.92
N PHE A 137 20.91 -6.59 -10.54
CA PHE A 137 20.07 -7.56 -11.23
C PHE A 137 18.59 -7.13 -11.20
N LEU A 138 18.06 -6.81 -10.02
CA LEU A 138 16.67 -6.40 -9.83
C LEU A 138 16.33 -5.17 -10.68
N THR A 139 17.16 -4.13 -10.62
CA THR A 139 16.92 -2.88 -11.34
C THR A 139 17.04 -3.05 -12.85
N ALA A 140 17.97 -3.88 -13.33
CA ALA A 140 18.10 -4.20 -14.74
C ALA A 140 16.92 -5.04 -15.27
N GLU A 141 16.44 -6.02 -14.51
CA GLU A 141 15.26 -6.81 -14.89
C GLU A 141 13.97 -5.99 -14.85
N ALA A 142 13.86 -5.04 -13.92
CA ALA A 142 12.76 -4.08 -13.90
C ALA A 142 12.78 -3.16 -15.14
N ASP A 143 13.95 -2.62 -15.48
CA ASP A 143 14.13 -1.74 -16.65
C ASP A 143 13.76 -2.44 -17.96
N LYS A 144 14.18 -3.69 -18.17
CA LYS A 144 13.77 -4.52 -19.33
C LYS A 144 12.26 -4.65 -19.49
N ARG A 145 11.50 -4.53 -18.39
CA ARG A 145 10.04 -4.63 -18.33
C ARG A 145 9.33 -3.28 -18.35
N GLY A 146 10.08 -2.18 -18.43
CA GLY A 146 9.53 -0.84 -18.33
C GLY A 146 9.00 -0.52 -16.92
N ILE A 147 9.58 -1.13 -15.89
CA ILE A 147 9.24 -0.90 -14.49
C ILE A 147 10.25 0.04 -13.86
N PHE A 148 9.77 1.19 -13.37
CA PHE A 148 10.58 2.16 -12.66
C PHE A 148 10.74 1.74 -11.19
N VAL A 149 11.98 1.50 -10.77
CA VAL A 149 12.30 1.19 -9.37
C VAL A 149 12.48 2.47 -8.58
N ILE A 150 11.80 2.55 -7.44
CA ILE A 150 11.79 3.72 -6.55
C ILE A 150 12.22 3.26 -5.17
N GLN A 151 13.39 3.74 -4.72
CA GLN A 151 13.92 3.45 -3.40
C GLN A 151 13.45 4.50 -2.40
N MET A 152 12.73 4.06 -1.37
CA MET A 152 12.39 4.92 -0.23
C MET A 152 13.56 4.98 0.75
N PHE A 153 13.75 6.11 1.39
CA PHE A 153 14.61 6.27 2.54
C PHE A 153 14.09 7.35 3.51
N TYR A 154 14.43 7.17 4.78
CA TYR A 154 14.27 8.22 5.79
C TYR A 154 15.53 9.06 5.85
N ASN A 155 15.39 10.31 5.58
CA ASN A 155 16.47 11.25 5.29
C ASN A 155 17.48 11.48 6.41
N ILE A 156 17.10 11.35 7.67
CA ILE A 156 17.97 11.64 8.82
C ILE A 156 18.46 10.38 9.54
N LEU A 157 18.22 9.21 8.97
CA LEU A 157 18.79 7.98 9.50
C LEU A 157 20.28 7.91 9.17
N LEU A 158 21.05 7.38 10.11
CA LEU A 158 22.48 7.14 9.98
C LEU A 158 22.76 5.65 10.07
N SER A 159 23.78 5.19 9.37
CA SER A 159 24.26 3.83 9.59
C SER A 159 24.76 3.66 11.03
N LYS A 160 24.64 2.45 11.57
CA LYS A 160 25.07 2.20 12.94
C LYS A 160 26.56 2.45 13.14
N PRO A 161 27.47 1.97 12.25
CA PRO A 161 28.90 2.28 12.40
C PRO A 161 29.23 3.78 12.32
N PHE A 162 28.53 4.52 11.45
CA PHE A 162 28.72 5.97 11.37
C PHE A 162 28.26 6.66 12.67
N ALA A 163 27.09 6.28 13.17
CA ALA A 163 26.56 6.82 14.41
C ALA A 163 27.48 6.53 15.61
N GLU A 164 27.95 5.29 15.73
CA GLU A 164 28.90 4.90 16.79
C GLU A 164 30.22 5.66 16.72
N HIS A 165 30.78 5.83 15.52
CA HIS A 165 32.04 6.55 15.31
C HIS A 165 31.97 8.01 15.80
N TYR A 166 30.83 8.66 15.62
CA TYR A 166 30.66 10.07 16.01
C TYR A 166 29.87 10.28 17.30
N GLY A 167 29.54 9.19 18.04
CA GLY A 167 28.77 9.27 19.28
C GLY A 167 27.33 9.75 19.09
N LEU A 168 26.71 9.42 17.95
CA LEU A 168 25.36 9.80 17.57
C LEU A 168 24.40 8.61 17.73
N LYS A 169 23.09 8.89 17.74
CA LYS A 169 22.06 7.86 17.58
C LYS A 169 21.80 7.59 16.10
N THR A 170 21.36 6.40 15.76
CA THR A 170 20.96 6.07 14.37
C THR A 170 19.74 6.86 13.92
N GLN A 171 18.79 7.11 14.84
CA GLN A 171 17.65 8.00 14.63
C GLN A 171 17.49 8.95 15.81
N ASP A 172 17.25 10.22 15.53
CA ASP A 172 16.93 11.24 16.53
C ASP A 172 16.19 12.39 15.86
N ARG A 173 14.88 12.51 16.13
CA ARG A 173 14.02 13.58 15.56
C ARG A 173 14.49 14.97 15.97
N ASN A 174 15.04 15.09 17.19
CA ASN A 174 15.52 16.37 17.73
C ASN A 174 16.97 16.68 17.34
N ARG A 175 17.55 15.90 16.42
CA ARG A 175 18.91 16.12 15.98
C ARG A 175 18.96 17.37 15.09
N PRO A 176 19.83 18.34 15.43
CA PRO A 176 20.02 19.49 14.55
C PRO A 176 20.70 19.06 13.24
N ILE A 177 20.37 19.73 12.16
CA ILE A 177 21.08 19.60 10.88
C ILE A 177 22.50 20.14 11.09
N THR A 178 23.50 19.27 10.94
CA THR A 178 24.92 19.64 11.05
C THR A 178 25.64 19.44 9.73
N PRO A 179 26.75 20.14 9.48
CA PRO A 179 27.56 19.94 8.27
C PRO A 179 27.99 18.48 8.07
N LEU A 180 28.31 17.77 9.16
CA LEU A 180 28.71 16.36 9.11
C LEU A 180 27.59 15.46 8.58
N ILE A 181 26.37 15.60 9.13
CA ILE A 181 25.24 14.76 8.75
C ILE A 181 24.79 15.10 7.32
N SER A 182 24.78 16.39 6.97
CA SER A 182 24.47 16.84 5.61
C SER A 182 25.45 16.30 4.59
N ASP A 183 26.75 16.35 4.89
CA ASP A 183 27.80 15.84 3.99
C ASP A 183 27.68 14.33 3.80
N TYR A 184 27.51 13.56 4.90
CA TYR A 184 27.29 12.11 4.84
C TYR A 184 26.08 11.73 3.99
N THR A 185 24.93 12.36 4.22
CA THR A 185 23.69 12.04 3.50
C THR A 185 23.77 12.49 2.05
N ARG A 186 24.28 13.69 1.76
CA ARG A 186 24.46 14.20 0.41
C ARG A 186 25.36 13.26 -0.43
N LYS A 187 26.49 12.82 0.13
CA LYS A 187 27.40 11.87 -0.52
C LYS A 187 26.77 10.48 -0.68
N SER A 188 26.01 10.02 0.31
CA SER A 188 25.27 8.75 0.21
C SER A 188 24.26 8.76 -0.94
N VAL A 189 23.50 9.84 -1.08
CA VAL A 189 22.53 10.03 -2.17
C VAL A 189 23.27 10.11 -3.51
N ALA A 190 24.36 10.91 -3.60
CA ALA A 190 25.13 11.05 -4.83
C ALA A 190 25.73 9.71 -5.29
N ALA A 191 26.38 8.98 -4.40
CA ALA A 191 26.94 7.65 -4.68
C ALA A 191 25.87 6.63 -5.10
N PHE A 192 24.68 6.69 -4.49
CA PHE A 192 23.57 5.82 -4.85
C PHE A 192 23.06 6.11 -6.28
N ILE A 193 22.84 7.37 -6.62
CA ILE A 193 22.41 7.80 -7.97
C ILE A 193 23.45 7.42 -9.03
N GLU A 194 24.74 7.65 -8.75
CA GLU A 194 25.82 7.30 -9.66
C GLU A 194 25.88 5.79 -9.93
N LYS A 195 25.72 4.99 -8.89
CA LYS A 195 25.83 3.54 -8.96
C LYS A 195 24.59 2.85 -9.55
N TYR A 196 23.40 3.39 -9.27
CA TYR A 196 22.11 2.84 -9.71
C TYR A 196 21.30 3.90 -10.47
N PRO A 197 21.73 4.27 -11.69
CA PRO A 197 21.21 5.45 -12.41
C PRO A 197 19.77 5.30 -12.91
N ASN A 198 19.19 4.10 -12.86
CA ASN A 198 17.81 3.78 -13.23
C ASN A 198 16.86 3.69 -12.01
N VAL A 199 17.29 4.12 -10.83
CA VAL A 199 16.49 4.09 -9.61
C VAL A 199 16.10 5.51 -9.19
N GLY A 200 14.80 5.73 -8.95
CA GLY A 200 14.28 6.96 -8.37
C GLY A 200 14.27 6.94 -6.84
N LEU A 201 14.01 8.09 -6.24
CA LEU A 201 13.97 8.25 -4.79
C LEU A 201 12.59 8.66 -4.30
N LEU A 202 12.16 8.04 -3.21
CA LEU A 202 11.03 8.48 -2.39
C LEU A 202 11.57 8.97 -1.04
N VAL A 203 11.34 10.23 -0.73
CA VAL A 203 11.88 10.89 0.46
C VAL A 203 10.78 11.06 1.51
N CYS A 204 11.05 10.60 2.74
CA CYS A 204 10.19 10.79 3.90
C CYS A 204 10.86 11.77 4.87
N LEU A 205 10.39 13.01 4.93
CA LEU A 205 10.96 14.06 5.76
C LEU A 205 10.42 14.04 7.19
N GLY A 206 9.13 14.25 7.39
CA GLY A 206 8.53 14.62 8.64
C GLY A 206 8.69 13.66 9.82
N GLU A 207 8.67 12.34 9.60
CA GLU A 207 8.87 11.38 10.70
C GLU A 207 10.31 11.35 11.24
N ALA A 208 11.24 12.01 10.56
CA ALA A 208 12.65 12.00 10.92
C ALA A 208 13.17 13.38 11.35
N MET A 209 12.36 14.43 11.25
CA MET A 209 12.73 15.81 11.58
C MET A 209 11.68 16.42 12.50
N ASP A 210 12.07 17.46 13.27
CA ASP A 210 11.22 18.03 14.33
C ASP A 210 10.40 19.23 13.83
N THR A 211 10.91 19.98 12.85
CA THR A 211 10.25 21.19 12.35
C THR A 211 10.06 21.15 10.84
N TYR A 212 9.07 21.88 10.33
CA TYR A 212 8.83 22.02 8.88
C TYR A 212 9.94 22.83 8.19
N GLU A 213 10.57 23.73 8.91
CA GLU A 213 11.74 24.49 8.44
C GLU A 213 12.93 23.57 8.23
N ASP A 214 13.15 22.60 9.10
CA ASP A 214 14.18 21.58 8.94
C ASP A 214 13.89 20.68 7.73
N ASP A 215 12.63 20.31 7.49
CA ASP A 215 12.21 19.57 6.29
C ASP A 215 12.63 20.33 5.01
N VAL A 216 12.34 21.64 4.94
CA VAL A 216 12.72 22.50 3.81
C VAL A 216 14.23 22.58 3.66
N GLU A 217 14.95 22.85 4.75
CA GLU A 217 16.40 22.98 4.73
C GLU A 217 17.05 21.67 4.27
N TRP A 218 16.65 20.56 4.84
CA TRP A 218 17.21 19.26 4.51
C TRP A 218 16.97 18.88 3.06
N PHE A 219 15.73 19.03 2.58
CA PHE A 219 15.40 18.67 1.21
C PHE A 219 16.13 19.54 0.18
N THR A 220 16.17 20.86 0.40
CA THR A 220 16.74 21.82 -0.54
C THR A 220 18.27 21.92 -0.48
N LYS A 221 18.87 21.73 0.70
CA LYS A 221 20.33 21.92 0.89
C LYS A 221 21.13 20.61 0.98
N THR A 222 20.46 19.46 1.20
CA THR A 222 21.12 18.16 1.32
C THR A 222 20.68 17.19 0.24
N ILE A 223 19.38 16.89 0.14
CA ILE A 223 18.87 15.84 -0.74
C ILE A 223 18.96 16.24 -2.21
N ILE A 224 18.37 17.36 -2.61
CA ILE A 224 18.43 17.85 -4.00
C ILE A 224 19.89 18.04 -4.48
N PRO A 225 20.78 18.67 -3.70
CA PRO A 225 22.19 18.73 -4.07
C PRO A 225 22.85 17.36 -4.23
N GLY A 226 22.56 16.40 -3.37
CA GLY A 226 23.06 15.03 -3.50
C GLY A 226 22.61 14.36 -4.80
N VAL A 227 21.33 14.50 -5.17
CA VAL A 227 20.81 14.00 -6.45
C VAL A 227 21.54 14.66 -7.62
N LYS A 228 21.71 15.99 -7.58
CA LYS A 228 22.42 16.73 -8.64
C LYS A 228 23.89 16.35 -8.76
N ASP A 229 24.57 16.11 -7.65
CA ASP A 229 25.96 15.64 -7.65
C ASP A 229 26.09 14.27 -8.32
N GLY A 230 25.20 13.31 -8.00
CA GLY A 230 25.19 12.00 -8.64
C GLY A 230 24.88 12.07 -10.13
N LEU A 231 23.87 12.87 -10.53
CA LEU A 231 23.55 13.08 -11.95
C LEU A 231 24.72 13.73 -12.71
N LYS A 232 25.39 14.69 -12.08
CA LYS A 232 26.57 15.33 -12.67
C LYS A 232 27.73 14.35 -12.87
N ALA A 233 27.98 13.46 -11.91
CA ALA A 233 28.98 12.40 -12.04
C ALA A 233 28.69 11.48 -13.24
N LEU A 234 27.42 11.23 -13.54
CA LEU A 234 26.96 10.47 -14.71
C LEU A 234 26.96 11.29 -16.02
N GLY A 235 27.27 12.57 -15.98
CA GLY A 235 27.18 13.47 -17.14
C GLY A 235 25.72 13.75 -17.58
N ARG A 236 24.74 13.52 -16.70
CA ARG A 236 23.31 13.72 -16.97
C ARG A 236 22.87 15.13 -16.63
N THR A 237 21.97 15.67 -17.44
CA THR A 237 21.36 17.00 -17.26
C THR A 237 19.85 16.93 -17.10
N ASP A 238 19.24 15.76 -17.27
CA ASP A 238 17.84 15.52 -17.01
C ASP A 238 17.57 15.48 -15.50
N GLU A 239 16.30 15.65 -15.13
CA GLU A 239 15.85 15.58 -13.75
C GLU A 239 14.90 14.37 -13.59
N PRO A 240 15.42 13.18 -13.19
CA PRO A 240 14.53 12.07 -12.86
C PRO A 240 13.62 12.42 -11.69
N PRO A 241 12.42 11.82 -11.56
CA PRO A 241 11.48 12.21 -10.52
C PRO A 241 12.03 11.94 -9.11
N ILE A 242 11.85 12.92 -8.22
CA ILE A 242 11.99 12.75 -6.78
C ILE A 242 10.58 12.79 -6.19
N LEU A 243 10.21 11.77 -5.43
CA LEU A 243 8.91 11.65 -4.80
C LEU A 243 8.99 12.18 -3.37
N LEU A 244 8.16 13.17 -3.05
CA LEU A 244 8.04 13.73 -1.70
C LEU A 244 6.80 13.16 -1.01
N ARG A 245 7.01 12.43 0.09
CA ARG A 245 5.94 11.91 0.92
C ARG A 245 5.47 12.99 1.89
N ALA A 246 4.19 13.34 1.83
CA ALA A 246 3.58 14.42 2.60
C ALA A 246 3.13 14.01 4.02
N HIS A 247 3.58 12.85 4.54
CA HIS A 247 3.24 12.43 5.88
C HIS A 247 4.09 13.19 6.91
N ASP A 248 3.42 13.84 7.86
CA ASP A 248 4.06 14.62 8.93
C ASP A 248 4.99 15.74 8.38
N THR A 249 4.64 16.28 7.23
CA THR A 249 5.44 17.25 6.46
C THR A 249 4.51 18.34 5.92
N ASP A 250 4.86 19.62 6.06
CA ASP A 250 4.24 20.69 5.27
C ASP A 250 4.74 20.61 3.81
N CYS A 251 4.09 19.73 3.06
CA CYS A 251 4.50 19.45 1.67
C CYS A 251 4.42 20.69 0.78
N LYS A 252 3.49 21.61 1.02
CA LYS A 252 3.41 22.85 0.25
C LYS A 252 4.62 23.72 0.50
N MET A 253 5.00 23.92 1.76
CA MET A 253 6.19 24.71 2.13
C MET A 253 7.46 24.13 1.51
N VAL A 254 7.62 22.80 1.56
CA VAL A 254 8.76 22.12 0.94
C VAL A 254 8.75 22.28 -0.57
N MET A 255 7.61 22.06 -1.24
CA MET A 255 7.49 22.15 -2.69
C MET A 255 7.73 23.57 -3.21
N ASP A 256 7.21 24.59 -2.54
CA ASP A 256 7.42 26.00 -2.91
C ASP A 256 8.93 26.36 -2.90
N ALA A 257 9.68 25.83 -1.94
CA ALA A 257 11.13 26.06 -1.85
C ALA A 257 11.95 25.18 -2.83
N ALA A 258 11.47 23.98 -3.12
CA ALA A 258 12.21 22.99 -3.91
C ALA A 258 12.01 23.13 -5.42
N LEU A 259 10.81 23.48 -5.90
CA LEU A 259 10.50 23.59 -7.34
C LEU A 259 11.40 24.57 -8.12
N PRO A 260 11.86 25.69 -7.55
CA PRO A 260 12.89 26.52 -8.21
C PRO A 260 14.23 25.81 -8.44
N LEU A 261 14.55 24.82 -7.60
CA LEU A 261 15.82 24.10 -7.61
C LEU A 261 15.77 22.81 -8.43
N TYR A 262 14.60 22.13 -8.45
CA TYR A 262 14.40 20.85 -9.13
C TYR A 262 12.94 20.77 -9.63
N LYS A 263 12.74 20.55 -10.94
CA LYS A 263 11.42 20.70 -11.56
C LYS A 263 10.57 19.43 -11.47
N ASN A 264 11.21 18.27 -11.57
CA ASN A 264 10.49 16.99 -11.62
C ASN A 264 10.25 16.42 -10.22
N LEU A 265 9.37 17.06 -9.47
CA LEU A 265 8.95 16.66 -8.13
C LEU A 265 7.53 16.11 -8.16
N TYR A 266 7.35 14.92 -7.55
CA TYR A 266 6.06 14.28 -7.34
C TYR A 266 5.66 14.39 -5.87
N THR A 267 4.36 14.44 -5.61
CA THR A 267 3.83 14.39 -4.25
C THR A 267 3.18 13.04 -3.98
N MET A 268 3.21 12.57 -2.74
CA MET A 268 2.56 11.33 -2.32
C MET A 268 1.93 11.48 -0.94
N HIS A 269 0.72 10.95 -0.76
CA HIS A 269 0.06 10.94 0.54
C HIS A 269 -0.73 9.66 0.78
N LYS A 270 -0.85 9.24 2.05
CA LYS A 270 -1.66 8.10 2.49
C LYS A 270 -3.13 8.38 2.17
N TYR A 271 -3.77 7.50 1.39
CA TYR A 271 -5.12 7.73 0.90
C TYR A 271 -6.18 7.75 2.02
N ASN A 272 -6.18 6.74 2.88
CA ASN A 272 -7.14 6.56 3.98
C ASN A 272 -6.47 6.56 5.36
N GLY A 273 -5.40 7.30 5.56
CA GLY A 273 -4.60 7.13 6.76
C GLY A 273 -3.78 5.84 6.71
N GLU A 274 -3.95 4.95 7.67
CA GLU A 274 -3.13 3.73 7.79
C GLU A 274 -3.91 2.43 7.62
N SER A 275 -5.13 2.51 7.11
CA SER A 275 -6.05 1.38 6.93
C SER A 275 -6.89 1.57 5.68
N LEU A 276 -7.44 0.48 5.14
CA LEU A 276 -8.46 0.56 4.11
C LEU A 276 -9.84 0.71 4.78
N THR A 277 -10.40 1.93 4.77
CA THR A 277 -11.58 2.29 5.57
C THR A 277 -12.76 2.79 4.74
N THR A 278 -12.50 3.51 3.67
CA THR A 278 -13.52 4.01 2.74
C THR A 278 -12.95 4.11 1.34
N TYR A 279 -13.81 4.11 0.35
CA TYR A 279 -13.39 4.39 -1.03
C TYR A 279 -13.25 5.89 -1.32
N GLU A 280 -13.81 6.78 -0.50
CA GLU A 280 -13.67 8.22 -0.67
C GLU A 280 -13.52 8.93 0.69
N PRO A 281 -12.31 9.43 1.04
CA PRO A 281 -12.13 10.27 2.21
C PRO A 281 -12.80 11.63 2.04
N ARG A 282 -13.13 12.29 3.14
CA ARG A 282 -13.79 13.58 3.19
C ARG A 282 -13.03 14.60 4.05
N GLY A 283 -13.55 15.81 4.09
CA GLY A 283 -13.06 16.86 4.99
C GLY A 283 -11.58 17.24 4.74
N PRO A 284 -10.83 17.58 5.80
CA PRO A 284 -9.45 18.03 5.66
C PRO A 284 -8.51 17.02 4.96
N TRP A 285 -8.72 15.71 5.19
CA TRP A 285 -7.91 14.68 4.58
C TRP A 285 -8.10 14.60 3.05
N SER A 286 -9.34 14.68 2.60
CA SER A 286 -9.68 14.80 1.17
C SER A 286 -9.04 16.03 0.55
N LYS A 287 -9.11 17.17 1.25
CA LYS A 287 -8.51 18.43 0.79
C LYS A 287 -6.99 18.34 0.61
N ILE A 288 -6.28 17.64 1.49
CA ILE A 288 -4.82 17.44 1.35
C ILE A 288 -4.49 16.80 -0.01
N HIS A 289 -5.22 15.78 -0.44
CA HIS A 289 -4.99 15.16 -1.75
C HIS A 289 -5.19 16.12 -2.91
N SER A 290 -6.29 16.88 -2.89
CA SER A 290 -6.58 17.88 -3.93
C SER A 290 -5.55 19.00 -3.95
N ASP A 291 -5.11 19.48 -2.79
CA ASP A 291 -4.07 20.50 -2.69
C ASP A 291 -2.72 19.99 -3.22
N LEU A 292 -2.34 18.76 -2.89
CA LEU A 292 -1.09 18.16 -3.34
C LEU A 292 -1.08 17.86 -4.84
N SER A 293 -2.22 17.46 -5.40
CA SER A 293 -2.34 17.22 -6.85
C SER A 293 -2.16 18.50 -7.68
N ALA A 294 -2.38 19.66 -7.09
CA ALA A 294 -2.18 20.96 -7.73
C ALA A 294 -0.74 21.49 -7.64
N LEU A 295 0.13 20.89 -6.80
CA LEU A 295 1.49 21.42 -6.56
C LEU A 295 2.53 20.89 -7.53
N GLY A 296 2.42 19.63 -7.92
CA GLY A 296 3.40 18.94 -8.74
C GLY A 296 2.85 18.45 -10.05
N SER A 297 3.71 17.78 -10.82
CA SER A 297 3.31 17.16 -12.07
C SER A 297 2.54 15.85 -11.86
N ILE A 298 2.83 15.12 -10.78
CA ILE A 298 2.20 13.85 -10.43
C ILE A 298 1.89 13.84 -8.93
N HIS A 299 0.65 13.47 -8.60
CA HIS A 299 0.24 13.14 -7.24
C HIS A 299 -0.03 11.63 -7.13
N ILE A 300 0.58 11.01 -6.15
CA ILE A 300 0.52 9.57 -5.90
C ILE A 300 -0.40 9.30 -4.73
N SER A 301 -1.52 8.62 -4.97
CA SER A 301 -2.33 8.05 -3.89
C SER A 301 -1.66 6.79 -3.35
N ASN A 302 -1.31 6.81 -2.06
CA ASN A 302 -0.72 5.66 -1.39
C ASN A 302 -1.80 4.85 -0.67
N VAL A 303 -2.07 3.65 -1.15
CA VAL A 303 -2.87 2.65 -0.43
C VAL A 303 -2.01 2.11 0.69
N HIS A 304 -2.03 2.83 1.82
CA HIS A 304 -1.21 2.55 2.99
C HIS A 304 -1.99 1.69 3.97
N ILE A 305 -1.63 0.43 4.07
CA ILE A 305 -2.22 -0.49 5.04
C ILE A 305 -1.12 -1.14 5.88
N LEU A 306 -1.42 -1.36 7.15
CA LEU A 306 -0.50 -1.94 8.13
C LEU A 306 -1.03 -3.30 8.59
N ALA A 307 -1.21 -4.24 7.64
CA ALA A 307 -1.81 -5.55 7.88
C ALA A 307 -3.25 -5.49 8.46
N ASN A 308 -4.00 -4.44 8.16
CA ASN A 308 -5.34 -4.23 8.72
C ASN A 308 -6.39 -5.22 8.16
N LEU A 309 -6.08 -5.89 7.05
CA LEU A 309 -6.93 -6.88 6.39
C LEU A 309 -6.51 -8.32 6.72
N GLU A 310 -5.38 -8.51 7.37
CA GLU A 310 -4.92 -9.83 7.80
C GLU A 310 -5.77 -10.39 8.96
N PRO A 311 -5.85 -11.72 9.11
CA PRO A 311 -5.07 -12.75 8.38
C PRO A 311 -5.76 -13.30 7.13
N TRP A 312 -6.93 -12.79 6.76
CA TRP A 312 -7.76 -13.37 5.72
C TRP A 312 -7.52 -12.74 4.35
N ARG A 313 -7.93 -13.45 3.29
CA ARG A 313 -7.94 -12.92 1.92
C ARG A 313 -8.94 -11.79 1.81
N TRP A 314 -8.52 -10.73 1.15
CA TRP A 314 -9.37 -9.59 0.84
C TRP A 314 -9.29 -9.26 -0.66
N GLY A 315 -10.44 -9.08 -1.27
CA GLY A 315 -10.51 -8.65 -2.66
C GLY A 315 -11.95 -8.24 -2.99
N SER A 316 -12.19 -6.96 -3.21
CA SER A 316 -13.49 -6.43 -3.60
C SER A 316 -13.31 -5.53 -4.82
N PRO A 317 -13.56 -6.05 -6.04
CA PRO A 317 -13.44 -5.26 -7.26
C PRO A 317 -14.27 -3.98 -7.24
N ASP A 318 -15.51 -4.04 -6.74
CA ASP A 318 -16.39 -2.87 -6.65
C ASP A 318 -15.82 -1.80 -5.73
N PHE A 319 -15.33 -2.18 -4.54
CA PHE A 319 -14.70 -1.25 -3.61
C PHE A 319 -13.46 -0.59 -4.22
N VAL A 320 -12.59 -1.39 -4.83
CA VAL A 320 -11.34 -0.89 -5.43
C VAL A 320 -11.63 0.05 -6.60
N GLN A 321 -12.60 -0.30 -7.46
CA GLN A 321 -13.01 0.59 -8.56
C GLN A 321 -13.49 1.95 -8.04
N LYS A 322 -14.34 1.96 -7.03
CA LYS A 322 -14.82 3.21 -6.39
C LYS A 322 -13.67 4.00 -5.77
N ALA A 323 -12.75 3.32 -5.09
CA ALA A 323 -11.59 3.97 -4.47
C ALA A 323 -10.68 4.63 -5.53
N VAL A 324 -10.34 3.91 -6.60
CA VAL A 324 -9.48 4.45 -7.66
C VAL A 324 -10.20 5.58 -8.43
N ASN A 325 -11.52 5.45 -8.63
CA ASN A 325 -12.31 6.53 -9.22
C ASN A 325 -12.25 7.81 -8.37
N ALA A 326 -12.39 7.69 -7.04
CA ALA A 326 -12.27 8.83 -6.14
C ALA A 326 -10.84 9.41 -6.14
N MET A 327 -9.81 8.56 -6.08
CA MET A 327 -8.41 8.99 -6.18
C MET A 327 -8.16 9.84 -7.43
N HIS A 328 -8.63 9.38 -8.57
CA HIS A 328 -8.35 10.00 -9.86
C HIS A 328 -9.26 11.19 -10.14
N ASN A 329 -10.58 11.02 -10.04
CA ASN A 329 -11.55 12.01 -10.51
C ASN A 329 -11.95 13.03 -9.44
N VAL A 330 -11.88 12.66 -8.15
CA VAL A 330 -12.22 13.59 -7.06
C VAL A 330 -10.97 14.29 -6.52
N HIS A 331 -9.88 13.54 -6.33
CA HIS A 331 -8.69 14.06 -5.67
C HIS A 331 -7.54 14.41 -6.62
N GLY A 332 -7.69 14.15 -7.91
CA GLY A 332 -6.71 14.53 -8.94
C GLY A 332 -5.42 13.69 -8.93
N ALA A 333 -5.43 12.51 -8.28
CA ALA A 333 -4.28 11.62 -8.34
C ALA A 333 -4.14 11.01 -9.74
N ASN A 334 -2.92 10.92 -10.21
CA ASN A 334 -2.56 10.29 -11.48
C ASN A 334 -1.48 9.21 -11.32
N ALA A 335 -1.28 8.75 -10.08
CA ALA A 335 -0.39 7.64 -9.76
C ALA A 335 -0.85 6.85 -8.52
N LEU A 336 -0.45 5.58 -8.45
CA LEU A 336 -0.78 4.63 -7.40
C LEU A 336 0.48 4.03 -6.78
N HIS A 337 0.56 4.08 -5.46
CA HIS A 337 1.51 3.32 -4.65
C HIS A 337 0.73 2.32 -3.79
N LEU A 338 0.87 1.04 -4.08
CA LEU A 338 0.09 -0.03 -3.47
C LEU A 338 0.93 -0.82 -2.46
N TYR A 339 0.53 -0.79 -1.20
CA TYR A 339 1.06 -1.74 -0.21
C TYR A 339 0.52 -3.15 -0.48
N PRO A 340 1.24 -4.21 -0.09
CA PRO A 340 0.70 -5.56 -0.13
C PRO A 340 -0.52 -5.68 0.79
N GLN A 341 -1.42 -6.60 0.49
CA GLN A 341 -2.62 -6.86 1.30
C GLN A 341 -2.26 -7.41 2.68
N ALA A 342 -1.29 -8.30 2.72
CA ALA A 342 -0.64 -8.73 3.95
C ALA A 342 0.43 -7.73 4.40
N SER A 343 1.16 -8.02 5.45
CA SER A 343 2.17 -7.11 5.99
C SER A 343 3.36 -6.93 5.06
N TYR A 344 3.75 -5.70 4.75
CA TYR A 344 4.99 -5.42 4.05
C TYR A 344 6.23 -5.66 4.94
N TRP A 345 6.06 -5.69 6.27
CA TRP A 345 7.13 -6.03 7.21
C TRP A 345 7.48 -7.51 7.22
N ASP A 346 6.56 -8.37 6.81
CA ASP A 346 6.75 -9.82 6.75
C ASP A 346 6.82 -10.33 5.29
N TRP A 347 7.05 -9.43 4.37
CA TRP A 347 7.25 -9.77 2.96
C TRP A 347 8.34 -10.85 2.80
N PRO A 348 8.17 -11.85 1.93
CA PRO A 348 7.04 -12.08 1.00
C PRO A 348 5.96 -13.04 1.54
N TYR A 349 5.90 -13.26 2.83
CA TYR A 349 5.08 -14.31 3.44
C TYR A 349 3.69 -13.81 3.85
N THR A 350 2.74 -14.76 3.87
CA THR A 350 1.44 -14.61 4.54
C THR A 350 1.40 -15.41 5.84
N ALA A 351 0.31 -15.32 6.60
CA ALA A 351 0.09 -16.15 7.78
C ALA A 351 -0.20 -17.62 7.42
N ASP A 352 -0.63 -17.90 6.19
CA ASP A 352 -1.03 -19.23 5.74
C ASP A 352 0.16 -20.18 5.61
N LYS A 353 -0.09 -21.44 5.98
CA LYS A 353 0.85 -22.53 5.79
C LYS A 353 0.33 -23.51 4.74
N LEU A 354 1.21 -23.89 3.83
CA LEU A 354 0.97 -24.92 2.85
C LEU A 354 1.03 -26.32 3.50
N PRO A 355 0.54 -27.39 2.83
CA PRO A 355 0.59 -28.75 3.37
C PRO A 355 2.00 -29.26 3.72
N ASP A 356 3.04 -28.74 3.06
CA ASP A 356 4.45 -29.05 3.34
C ASP A 356 5.02 -28.26 4.56
N GLY A 357 4.19 -27.46 5.21
CA GLY A 357 4.55 -26.64 6.36
C GLY A 357 5.22 -25.30 6.03
N LYS A 358 5.50 -25.02 4.76
CA LYS A 358 6.04 -23.72 4.33
C LYS A 358 4.95 -22.66 4.37
N ARG A 359 5.36 -21.42 4.57
CA ARG A 359 4.46 -20.28 4.48
C ARG A 359 4.15 -19.97 3.03
N GLU A 360 2.87 -19.69 2.75
CA GLU A 360 2.44 -19.26 1.42
C GLU A 360 2.93 -17.83 1.14
N TYR A 361 3.33 -17.57 -0.11
CA TYR A 361 3.75 -16.23 -0.52
C TYR A 361 2.55 -15.32 -0.81
N GLN A 362 2.69 -14.05 -0.45
CA GLN A 362 1.70 -13.01 -0.73
C GLN A 362 1.37 -12.91 -2.23
N LEU A 363 2.37 -13.09 -3.07
CA LEU A 363 2.21 -13.07 -4.52
C LEU A 363 1.23 -14.13 -5.03
N ASP A 364 1.20 -15.30 -4.41
CA ASP A 364 0.33 -16.42 -4.81
C ASP A 364 -1.06 -16.30 -4.19
N ARG A 365 -1.13 -15.99 -2.88
CA ARG A 365 -2.40 -15.87 -2.15
C ARG A 365 -3.21 -14.66 -2.59
N ASP A 366 -2.55 -13.50 -2.70
CA ASP A 366 -3.21 -12.19 -2.84
C ASP A 366 -3.27 -11.70 -4.30
N TRP A 367 -3.30 -12.65 -5.28
CA TRP A 367 -3.32 -12.31 -6.71
C TRP A 367 -4.45 -11.35 -7.09
N ILE A 368 -5.63 -11.51 -6.49
CA ILE A 368 -6.80 -10.66 -6.76
C ILE A 368 -6.57 -9.22 -6.30
N TRP A 369 -5.83 -9.00 -5.21
CA TRP A 369 -5.43 -7.69 -4.73
C TRP A 369 -4.65 -6.92 -5.80
N TYR A 370 -3.57 -7.50 -6.32
CA TYR A 370 -2.76 -6.85 -7.34
C TYR A 370 -3.54 -6.64 -8.64
N LYS A 371 -4.36 -7.62 -9.02
CA LYS A 371 -5.14 -7.56 -10.26
C LYS A 371 -6.21 -6.48 -10.22
N THR A 372 -6.93 -6.32 -9.12
CA THR A 372 -7.97 -5.28 -8.98
C THR A 372 -7.38 -3.87 -9.02
N TRP A 373 -6.36 -3.61 -8.23
CA TRP A 373 -5.73 -2.29 -8.20
C TRP A 373 -5.08 -1.93 -9.53
N GLY A 374 -4.35 -2.86 -10.15
CA GLY A 374 -3.75 -2.64 -11.47
C GLY A 374 -4.77 -2.36 -12.56
N ARG A 375 -5.87 -3.16 -12.58
CA ARG A 375 -6.96 -3.00 -13.56
C ARG A 375 -7.63 -1.63 -13.45
N TYR A 376 -7.98 -1.19 -12.25
CA TYR A 376 -8.69 0.07 -12.07
C TYR A 376 -7.77 1.29 -12.13
N ALA A 377 -6.51 1.17 -11.74
CA ALA A 377 -5.52 2.23 -12.00
C ALA A 377 -5.22 2.42 -13.49
N TRP A 378 -5.44 1.38 -14.30
CA TRP A 378 -5.41 1.52 -15.77
C TRP A 378 -6.64 2.25 -16.30
N ASN A 379 -7.85 1.84 -15.89
CA ASN A 379 -9.11 2.48 -16.25
C ASN A 379 -10.19 2.22 -15.19
N CYS A 380 -10.55 3.24 -14.41
CA CYS A 380 -11.57 3.16 -13.38
C CYS A 380 -13.00 3.42 -13.90
N HIS A 381 -13.16 3.88 -15.15
CA HIS A 381 -14.45 4.18 -15.78
C HIS A 381 -15.13 2.99 -16.47
N ARG A 382 -14.76 1.78 -16.05
CA ARG A 382 -15.35 0.55 -16.61
C ARG A 382 -16.79 0.40 -16.16
N ASP A 383 -17.66 -0.05 -17.08
CA ASP A 383 -19.06 -0.33 -16.75
C ASP A 383 -19.17 -1.52 -15.80
N ARG A 384 -19.99 -1.37 -14.75
CA ARG A 384 -20.13 -2.38 -13.70
C ARG A 384 -20.59 -3.74 -14.21
N SER A 385 -21.52 -3.79 -15.16
CA SER A 385 -22.01 -5.07 -15.70
C SER A 385 -20.91 -5.81 -16.45
N SER A 386 -20.11 -5.09 -17.25
CA SER A 386 -18.95 -5.66 -17.94
C SER A 386 -17.86 -6.11 -16.95
N GLU A 387 -17.71 -5.42 -15.83
CA GLU A 387 -16.76 -5.82 -14.79
C GLU A 387 -17.20 -7.08 -14.04
N VAL A 388 -18.49 -7.25 -13.75
CA VAL A 388 -19.01 -8.50 -13.22
C VAL A 388 -18.71 -9.66 -14.17
N GLU A 389 -19.02 -9.54 -15.46
CA GLU A 389 -18.73 -10.58 -16.45
C GLU A 389 -17.22 -10.88 -16.53
N TYR A 390 -16.37 -9.86 -16.45
CA TYR A 390 -14.92 -10.02 -16.45
C TYR A 390 -14.45 -10.81 -15.20
N TRP A 391 -14.90 -10.42 -14.02
CA TRP A 391 -14.47 -11.06 -12.78
C TRP A 391 -15.03 -12.47 -12.62
N ASP A 392 -16.27 -12.70 -13.03
CA ASP A 392 -16.87 -14.05 -13.07
C ASP A 392 -16.03 -14.98 -13.93
N LYS A 393 -15.55 -14.48 -15.08
CA LYS A 393 -14.66 -15.25 -15.93
C LYS A 393 -13.28 -15.47 -15.30
N GLN A 394 -12.65 -14.44 -14.70
CA GLN A 394 -11.34 -14.59 -14.06
C GLN A 394 -11.39 -15.62 -12.92
N LEU A 395 -12.40 -15.52 -12.07
CA LEU A 395 -12.60 -16.46 -10.96
C LEU A 395 -12.99 -17.84 -11.48
N GLY A 396 -13.83 -17.93 -12.51
CA GLY A 396 -14.20 -19.19 -13.16
C GLY A 396 -12.99 -19.89 -13.76
N ASP A 397 -12.13 -19.18 -14.48
CA ASP A 397 -10.89 -19.73 -15.03
C ASP A 397 -9.92 -20.17 -13.91
N PHE A 398 -9.85 -19.44 -12.79
CA PHE A 398 -8.97 -19.78 -11.68
C PHE A 398 -9.46 -21.01 -10.90
N TYR A 399 -10.74 -21.08 -10.57
CA TYR A 399 -11.33 -22.16 -9.76
C TYR A 399 -11.93 -23.31 -10.59
N GLY A 400 -11.96 -23.19 -11.93
CA GLY A 400 -12.46 -24.21 -12.84
C GLY A 400 -13.98 -24.37 -12.78
N THR A 401 -14.71 -23.25 -12.65
CA THR A 401 -16.18 -23.17 -12.69
C THR A 401 -16.65 -22.51 -13.97
N THR A 402 -17.96 -22.55 -14.24
CA THR A 402 -18.57 -21.67 -15.21
C THR A 402 -18.58 -20.22 -14.69
N PRO A 403 -18.68 -19.20 -15.57
CA PRO A 403 -18.83 -17.81 -15.12
C PRO A 403 -20.03 -17.59 -14.19
N ALA A 404 -21.16 -18.21 -14.48
CA ALA A 404 -22.36 -18.08 -13.65
C ALA A 404 -22.17 -18.62 -12.22
N GLU A 405 -21.41 -19.71 -12.06
CA GLU A 405 -21.05 -20.26 -10.74
C GLU A 405 -19.95 -19.42 -10.06
N ALA A 406 -19.05 -18.82 -10.85
CA ALA A 406 -18.02 -17.92 -10.33
C ALA A 406 -18.60 -16.61 -9.78
N GLY A 407 -19.78 -16.19 -10.25
CA GLY A 407 -20.51 -15.04 -9.67
C GLY A 407 -20.79 -15.17 -8.18
N ASP A 408 -21.01 -16.39 -7.68
CA ASP A 408 -21.13 -16.63 -6.24
C ASP A 408 -19.78 -16.42 -5.50
N ILE A 409 -18.65 -16.69 -6.14
CA ILE A 409 -17.31 -16.42 -5.56
C ILE A 409 -17.05 -14.91 -5.55
N LEU A 410 -17.40 -14.21 -6.63
CA LEU A 410 -17.31 -12.74 -6.69
C LEU A 410 -18.17 -12.09 -5.60
N GLU A 411 -19.42 -12.53 -5.47
CA GLU A 411 -20.32 -12.04 -4.41
C GLU A 411 -19.70 -12.25 -3.02
N ALA A 412 -19.12 -13.42 -2.75
CA ALA A 412 -18.46 -13.68 -1.47
C ALA A 412 -17.31 -12.69 -1.20
N TYR A 413 -16.45 -12.41 -2.18
CA TYR A 413 -15.39 -11.43 -2.05
C TYR A 413 -15.92 -10.01 -1.81
N GLU A 414 -16.94 -9.60 -2.54
CA GLU A 414 -17.49 -8.24 -2.42
C GLU A 414 -18.22 -8.04 -1.09
N GLN A 415 -18.95 -9.04 -0.63
CA GLN A 415 -19.63 -8.98 0.67
C GLN A 415 -18.60 -8.99 1.82
N SER A 416 -17.65 -9.91 1.83
CA SER A 416 -16.62 -9.94 2.88
C SER A 416 -15.72 -8.70 2.84
N GLY A 417 -15.51 -8.14 1.65
CA GLY A 417 -14.70 -6.95 1.42
C GLY A 417 -15.22 -5.67 2.10
N GLU A 418 -16.52 -5.63 2.44
CA GLU A 418 -17.13 -4.52 3.16
C GLU A 418 -16.91 -4.59 4.69
N ILE A 419 -16.62 -5.77 5.24
CA ILE A 419 -16.59 -5.99 6.71
C ILE A 419 -15.45 -5.19 7.35
N ALA A 420 -14.21 -5.43 6.93
CA ALA A 420 -13.05 -4.77 7.51
C ALA A 420 -13.10 -3.24 7.34
N PRO A 421 -13.36 -2.67 6.15
CA PRO A 421 -13.45 -1.23 5.98
C PRO A 421 -14.50 -0.57 6.87
N LYS A 422 -15.68 -1.15 6.99
CA LYS A 422 -16.77 -0.62 7.84
C LYS A 422 -16.39 -0.62 9.32
N LEU A 423 -15.84 -1.73 9.80
CA LEU A 423 -15.40 -1.83 11.20
C LEU A 423 -14.20 -0.92 11.49
N LEU A 424 -13.22 -0.88 10.60
CA LEU A 424 -12.03 -0.05 10.78
C LEU A 424 -12.39 1.43 10.85
N ARG A 425 -13.23 1.94 9.94
CA ARG A 425 -13.59 3.37 9.94
C ARG A 425 -14.43 3.78 11.14
N ARG A 426 -15.23 2.87 11.69
CA ARG A 426 -16.15 3.21 12.80
C ARG A 426 -15.56 2.92 14.18
N PHE A 427 -14.69 1.90 14.30
CA PHE A 427 -14.18 1.45 15.59
C PHE A 427 -12.64 1.40 15.66
N GLY A 428 -11.96 1.23 14.53
CA GLY A 428 -10.57 0.82 14.47
C GLY A 428 -9.53 1.94 14.40
N ILE A 429 -9.93 3.20 14.26
CA ILE A 429 -8.98 4.32 14.12
C ILE A 429 -8.52 4.78 15.50
N THR A 430 -7.79 3.94 16.17
CA THR A 430 -7.15 4.19 17.46
C THR A 430 -5.73 3.67 17.46
N GLU A 431 -4.91 4.14 18.37
CA GLU A 431 -3.50 3.77 18.47
C GLU A 431 -3.28 2.25 18.53
N GLY A 432 -4.07 1.56 19.35
CA GLY A 432 -3.90 0.12 19.56
C GLY A 432 -4.34 -0.76 18.39
N ASN A 433 -5.03 -0.23 17.39
CA ASN A 433 -5.66 -1.04 16.33
C ASN A 433 -5.27 -0.64 14.91
N ARG A 434 -4.40 0.32 14.72
CA ARG A 434 -4.04 0.80 13.38
C ARG A 434 -3.30 -0.22 12.52
N GLN A 435 -2.70 -1.23 13.13
CA GLN A 435 -1.83 -2.21 12.47
C GLN A 435 -2.46 -3.59 12.29
N THR A 436 -3.65 -3.82 12.86
CA THR A 436 -4.32 -5.13 12.76
C THR A 436 -5.81 -4.94 12.54
N LEU A 437 -6.44 -5.90 11.88
CA LEU A 437 -7.88 -6.03 11.92
C LEU A 437 -8.31 -6.15 13.40
N LEU A 438 -9.48 -5.62 13.75
CA LEU A 438 -9.99 -5.45 15.12
C LEU A 438 -10.10 -6.73 15.99
N LEU A 439 -9.44 -7.80 15.59
CA LEU A 439 -9.38 -9.09 16.30
C LEU A 439 -8.92 -8.93 17.75
N GLY A 440 -7.91 -8.10 17.99
CA GLY A 440 -7.34 -7.84 19.32
C GLY A 440 -7.97 -6.68 20.09
N MET A 441 -9.06 -6.09 19.60
CA MET A 441 -9.66 -4.91 20.23
C MET A 441 -10.22 -5.21 21.61
N PHE A 442 -9.79 -4.46 22.62
CA PHE A 442 -10.30 -4.56 23.99
C PHE A 442 -11.61 -3.78 24.18
N MET A 443 -12.44 -4.24 25.13
CA MET A 443 -13.67 -3.53 25.53
C MET A 443 -13.38 -2.07 25.93
N SER A 444 -12.26 -1.81 26.61
CA SER A 444 -11.86 -0.46 27.04
C SER A 444 -11.69 0.51 25.87
N GLN A 445 -11.33 0.03 24.69
CA GLN A 445 -11.18 0.86 23.49
C GLN A 445 -12.54 1.30 22.93
N LEU A 446 -13.58 0.50 23.14
CA LEU A 446 -14.96 0.83 22.74
C LEU A 446 -15.64 1.80 23.72
N VAL A 447 -15.42 1.61 25.03
CA VAL A 447 -16.07 2.43 26.07
C VAL A 447 -15.30 3.71 26.41
N ASN A 448 -14.04 3.81 26.00
CA ASN A 448 -13.21 5.00 26.17
C ASN A 448 -12.29 5.23 24.97
N PRO A 449 -12.83 5.49 23.77
CA PRO A 449 -12.04 5.64 22.56
C PRO A 449 -11.07 6.81 22.61
N TYR A 450 -11.35 7.86 23.39
CA TYR A 450 -10.49 9.04 23.50
C TYR A 450 -9.12 8.74 24.13
N LYS A 451 -9.03 7.72 24.97
CA LYS A 451 -7.76 7.28 25.56
C LYS A 451 -6.78 6.74 24.51
N TYR A 452 -7.30 6.19 23.42
CA TYR A 452 -6.52 5.48 22.41
C TYR A 452 -6.50 6.20 21.05
N THR A 453 -7.13 7.36 20.96
CA THR A 453 -7.15 8.15 19.71
C THR A 453 -5.82 8.90 19.57
N ILE A 454 -5.10 8.65 18.48
CA ILE A 454 -3.79 9.26 18.23
C ILE A 454 -3.76 10.19 17.03
N TYR A 455 -4.57 9.94 16.03
CA TYR A 455 -4.59 10.75 14.82
C TYR A 455 -5.89 11.53 14.71
N PRO A 456 -5.95 12.74 15.30
CA PRO A 456 -7.09 13.64 15.09
C PRO A 456 -7.29 13.84 13.58
N GLY A 457 -8.53 13.78 13.14
CA GLY A 457 -8.86 13.94 11.72
C GLY A 457 -8.98 12.63 10.93
N PHE A 458 -8.36 11.52 11.34
CA PHE A 458 -8.56 10.25 10.63
C PHE A 458 -10.00 9.76 10.77
N TYR A 459 -10.53 9.78 11.99
CA TYR A 459 -11.91 9.38 12.25
C TYR A 459 -12.91 10.25 11.50
N GLU A 460 -12.69 11.56 11.45
CA GLU A 460 -13.53 12.51 10.78
C GLU A 460 -13.43 12.45 9.26
N SER A 461 -12.29 12.03 8.72
CA SER A 461 -12.01 12.12 7.29
C SER A 461 -11.98 10.78 6.56
N CYS A 462 -11.52 9.71 7.23
CA CYS A 462 -11.33 8.41 6.60
C CYS A 462 -12.58 7.51 6.65
N GLY A 463 -13.74 8.07 6.69
CA GLY A 463 -15.05 7.42 6.64
C GLY A 463 -16.17 8.44 6.46
N PRO A 464 -17.40 8.00 6.19
CA PRO A 464 -18.58 8.85 6.22
C PRO A 464 -18.75 9.50 7.60
N GLU A 465 -19.46 10.63 7.64
CA GLU A 465 -19.89 11.20 8.91
C GLU A 465 -20.63 10.17 9.75
N GLY A 466 -20.40 10.17 11.06
CA GLY A 466 -21.03 9.21 11.95
C GLY A 466 -20.56 9.33 13.39
N GLU A 467 -21.05 8.46 14.23
CA GLU A 467 -20.88 8.52 15.67
C GLU A 467 -19.98 7.39 16.20
N LYS A 468 -19.14 7.72 17.18
CA LYS A 468 -18.49 6.71 18.04
C LYS A 468 -19.54 6.10 18.97
N LEU A 469 -19.30 4.89 19.46
CA LEU A 469 -20.24 4.21 20.35
C LEU A 469 -20.55 5.03 21.62
N ILE A 470 -19.54 5.71 22.17
CA ILE A 470 -19.71 6.56 23.35
C ILE A 470 -20.62 7.78 23.05
N GLU A 471 -20.48 8.38 21.87
CA GLU A 471 -21.31 9.50 21.42
C GLU A 471 -22.74 9.05 21.16
N TYR A 472 -22.92 7.88 20.54
CA TYR A 472 -24.21 7.29 20.30
C TYR A 472 -24.99 7.08 21.62
N VAL A 473 -24.40 6.42 22.60
CA VAL A 473 -25.04 6.15 23.90
C VAL A 473 -25.32 7.45 24.68
N GLU A 474 -24.43 8.43 24.62
CA GLU A 474 -24.65 9.73 25.24
C GLU A 474 -25.87 10.44 24.63
N LYS A 475 -26.01 10.44 23.30
CA LYS A 475 -27.15 11.03 22.59
C LYS A 475 -28.45 10.31 22.90
N GLU A 476 -28.45 8.96 22.93
CA GLU A 476 -29.61 8.17 23.38
C GLU A 476 -30.05 8.59 24.78
N TRP A 477 -29.10 8.67 25.72
CA TRP A 477 -29.38 9.10 27.09
C TRP A 477 -29.96 10.52 27.18
N LYS A 478 -29.38 11.44 26.39
CA LYS A 478 -29.82 12.84 26.36
C LYS A 478 -30.99 13.08 25.42
N LYS A 479 -31.51 12.07 24.73
CA LYS A 479 -32.57 12.16 23.72
C LYS A 479 -32.23 13.18 22.61
N GLN A 480 -30.99 13.15 22.16
CA GLN A 480 -30.48 13.99 21.08
C GLN A 480 -30.57 13.24 19.73
N PRO A 481 -30.72 13.97 18.60
CA PRO A 481 -30.74 13.34 17.30
C PRO A 481 -29.38 12.75 16.92
N HIS A 482 -29.40 11.62 16.24
CA HIS A 482 -28.21 10.98 15.68
C HIS A 482 -27.81 11.58 14.35
N VAL A 483 -26.53 11.39 13.96
CA VAL A 483 -25.95 11.92 12.72
C VAL A 483 -25.11 10.86 12.02
N GLY A 484 -25.37 10.66 10.73
CA GLY A 484 -24.56 9.85 9.84
C GLY A 484 -24.60 8.34 10.15
N GLU A 485 -23.46 7.65 9.95
CA GLU A 485 -23.35 6.22 10.25
C GLU A 485 -23.39 5.96 11.76
N LEU A 486 -24.26 5.06 12.16
CA LEU A 486 -24.43 4.69 13.57
C LEU A 486 -23.65 3.40 13.88
N PRO A 487 -22.99 3.31 15.03
CA PRO A 487 -22.15 2.15 15.37
C PRO A 487 -22.96 0.84 15.44
N LEU A 488 -24.21 0.87 15.90
CA LEU A 488 -25.06 -0.32 15.96
C LEU A 488 -25.55 -0.76 14.58
N ASP A 489 -25.80 0.17 13.66
CA ASP A 489 -26.17 -0.14 12.29
C ASP A 489 -24.98 -0.78 11.54
N ILE A 490 -23.76 -0.25 11.75
CA ILE A 490 -22.56 -0.82 11.15
C ILE A 490 -22.32 -2.26 11.57
N VAL A 491 -22.46 -2.59 12.88
CA VAL A 491 -22.27 -3.99 13.31
C VAL A 491 -23.40 -4.90 12.84
N ALA A 492 -24.60 -4.39 12.63
CA ALA A 492 -25.68 -5.15 12.01
C ALA A 492 -25.39 -5.42 10.51
N GLN A 493 -24.94 -4.41 9.78
CA GLN A 493 -24.57 -4.54 8.36
C GLN A 493 -23.42 -5.53 8.15
N VAL A 494 -22.38 -5.51 8.98
CA VAL A 494 -21.26 -6.45 8.81
C VAL A 494 -21.66 -7.89 9.11
N VAL A 495 -22.62 -8.13 10.02
CA VAL A 495 -23.22 -9.46 10.22
C VAL A 495 -23.95 -9.90 8.95
N GLU A 496 -24.77 -9.03 8.35
CA GLU A 496 -25.47 -9.33 7.09
C GLU A 496 -24.48 -9.63 5.95
N HIS A 497 -23.42 -8.85 5.83
CA HIS A 497 -22.35 -9.09 4.86
C HIS A 497 -21.67 -10.45 5.08
N GLY A 498 -21.39 -10.81 6.33
CA GLY A 498 -20.81 -12.11 6.67
C GLY A 498 -21.73 -13.28 6.29
N ASP A 499 -23.02 -13.18 6.57
CA ASP A 499 -24.00 -14.20 6.19
C ASP A 499 -24.13 -14.37 4.68
N LYS A 500 -24.15 -13.25 3.92
CA LYS A 500 -24.18 -13.27 2.45
C LYS A 500 -22.90 -13.87 1.87
N ALA A 501 -21.73 -13.51 2.41
CA ALA A 501 -20.46 -14.04 1.95
C ALA A 501 -20.40 -15.57 2.12
N VAL A 502 -20.81 -16.08 3.28
CA VAL A 502 -20.85 -17.54 3.54
C VAL A 502 -21.87 -18.24 2.65
N ALA A 503 -23.08 -17.70 2.51
CA ALA A 503 -24.10 -18.28 1.65
C ALA A 503 -23.61 -18.41 0.20
N ALA A 504 -22.94 -17.38 -0.31
CA ALA A 504 -22.41 -17.34 -1.67
C ALA A 504 -21.25 -18.34 -1.85
N ILE A 505 -20.24 -18.32 -0.98
CA ILE A 505 -19.08 -19.21 -1.13
C ILE A 505 -19.43 -20.69 -0.95
N ASP A 506 -20.37 -21.01 -0.04
CA ASP A 506 -20.84 -22.37 0.18
C ASP A 506 -21.63 -22.89 -1.04
N LYS A 507 -22.40 -22.03 -1.69
CA LYS A 507 -23.11 -22.36 -2.93
C LYS A 507 -22.14 -22.67 -4.07
N ALA A 508 -21.05 -21.90 -4.21
CA ALA A 508 -20.03 -22.12 -5.23
C ALA A 508 -19.24 -23.42 -5.04
N ALA A 509 -19.16 -23.95 -3.81
CA ALA A 509 -18.22 -25.01 -3.45
C ALA A 509 -18.37 -26.30 -4.28
N ALA A 510 -19.60 -26.68 -4.66
CA ALA A 510 -19.84 -27.88 -5.46
C ALA A 510 -19.35 -27.81 -6.90
N ALA A 511 -19.20 -26.60 -7.44
CA ALA A 511 -18.80 -26.34 -8.83
C ALA A 511 -17.29 -26.30 -9.02
N VAL A 512 -16.51 -26.11 -7.96
CA VAL A 512 -15.05 -25.91 -8.01
C VAL A 512 -14.33 -27.19 -8.45
N THR A 513 -13.58 -27.11 -9.54
CA THR A 513 -12.85 -28.25 -10.12
C THR A 513 -11.32 -28.08 -10.07
N ARG A 514 -10.83 -26.83 -9.99
CA ARG A 514 -9.39 -26.48 -9.92
C ARG A 514 -9.08 -25.71 -8.64
N ASN A 515 -7.83 -25.66 -8.23
CA ASN A 515 -7.34 -24.94 -7.05
C ASN A 515 -8.20 -25.18 -5.79
N LYS A 516 -8.63 -26.43 -5.60
CA LYS A 516 -9.58 -26.83 -4.53
C LYS A 516 -9.06 -26.52 -3.13
N GLU A 517 -7.76 -26.68 -2.90
CA GLU A 517 -7.16 -26.37 -1.59
C GLU A 517 -7.22 -24.88 -1.31
N GLU A 518 -6.86 -24.07 -2.30
CA GLU A 518 -6.95 -22.61 -2.18
C GLU A 518 -8.40 -22.15 -2.01
N PHE A 519 -9.32 -22.73 -2.77
CA PHE A 519 -10.75 -22.47 -2.57
C PHE A 519 -11.20 -22.86 -1.15
N GLY A 520 -10.72 -23.98 -0.62
CA GLY A 520 -11.01 -24.40 0.77
C GLY A 520 -10.53 -23.36 1.79
N ARG A 521 -9.35 -22.77 1.58
CA ARG A 521 -8.84 -21.68 2.42
C ARG A 521 -9.68 -20.41 2.27
N LEU A 522 -10.00 -20.00 1.05
CA LEU A 522 -10.90 -18.88 0.80
C LEU A 522 -12.26 -19.06 1.47
N ARG A 523 -12.86 -20.25 1.31
CA ARG A 523 -14.14 -20.58 1.96
C ARG A 523 -14.03 -20.47 3.48
N ASN A 524 -12.95 -20.98 4.07
CA ASN A 524 -12.71 -20.84 5.50
C ASN A 524 -12.59 -19.38 5.92
N ASP A 525 -11.91 -18.55 5.14
CA ASP A 525 -11.80 -17.11 5.41
C ASP A 525 -13.18 -16.43 5.43
N MET A 526 -14.11 -16.78 4.52
CA MET A 526 -15.47 -16.25 4.53
C MET A 526 -16.23 -16.63 5.80
N HIS A 527 -16.08 -17.88 6.25
CA HIS A 527 -16.64 -18.31 7.54
C HIS A 527 -16.02 -17.57 8.72
N CYS A 528 -14.70 -17.34 8.70
CA CYS A 528 -14.00 -16.55 9.72
C CYS A 528 -14.46 -15.09 9.74
N TYR A 529 -14.65 -14.46 8.60
CA TYR A 529 -15.24 -13.11 8.51
C TYR A 529 -16.61 -13.04 9.14
N ARG A 530 -17.49 -14.01 8.87
CA ARG A 530 -18.81 -14.08 9.47
C ARG A 530 -18.73 -14.20 10.99
N GLU A 531 -17.98 -15.18 11.50
CA GLU A 531 -17.86 -15.39 12.95
C GLU A 531 -17.23 -14.17 13.65
N PHE A 532 -16.27 -13.52 13.00
CA PHE A 532 -15.71 -12.26 13.48
C PHE A 532 -16.76 -11.14 13.54
N ALA A 533 -17.60 -11.00 12.52
CA ALA A 533 -18.67 -10.01 12.49
C ALA A 533 -19.67 -10.23 13.63
N TYR A 534 -20.07 -11.49 13.85
CA TYR A 534 -20.96 -11.87 14.98
C TYR A 534 -20.31 -11.57 16.34
N ALA A 535 -19.06 -11.98 16.53
CA ALA A 535 -18.33 -11.75 17.78
C ALA A 535 -18.15 -10.23 18.04
N PHE A 536 -17.85 -9.46 17.00
CA PHE A 536 -17.69 -8.02 17.13
C PHE A 536 -19.01 -7.31 17.42
N ASN A 537 -20.12 -7.71 16.78
CA ASN A 537 -21.47 -7.22 17.08
C ASN A 537 -21.82 -7.46 18.56
N LEU A 538 -21.57 -8.66 19.10
CA LEU A 538 -21.81 -8.96 20.52
C LEU A 538 -20.93 -8.10 21.44
N LYS A 539 -19.66 -7.91 21.07
CA LYS A 539 -18.72 -7.05 21.82
C LYS A 539 -19.21 -5.59 21.88
N VAL A 540 -19.68 -5.05 20.75
CA VAL A 540 -20.20 -3.68 20.69
C VAL A 540 -21.49 -3.55 21.51
N LYS A 541 -22.41 -4.53 21.45
CA LYS A 541 -23.62 -4.55 22.27
C LYS A 541 -23.30 -4.64 23.77
N ALA A 542 -22.31 -5.44 24.15
CA ALA A 542 -21.84 -5.48 25.54
C ALA A 542 -21.23 -4.13 25.96
N ALA A 543 -20.43 -3.51 25.10
CA ALA A 543 -19.87 -2.18 25.36
C ALA A 543 -20.97 -1.11 25.51
N GLN A 544 -22.04 -1.18 24.70
CA GLN A 544 -23.21 -0.30 24.83
C GLN A 544 -23.84 -0.43 26.22
N ARG A 545 -24.01 -1.64 26.74
CA ARG A 545 -24.58 -1.86 28.08
C ARG A 545 -23.67 -1.28 29.17
N VAL A 546 -22.36 -1.45 29.08
CA VAL A 546 -21.41 -0.82 30.00
C VAL A 546 -21.56 0.71 29.98
N LEU A 547 -21.71 1.31 28.79
CA LEU A 547 -21.92 2.75 28.67
C LEU A 547 -23.28 3.17 29.22
N ASN A 548 -24.36 2.41 28.99
CA ASN A 548 -25.66 2.67 29.61
C ASN A 548 -25.57 2.66 31.14
N TYR A 549 -24.85 1.69 31.72
CA TYR A 549 -24.60 1.67 33.15
C TYR A 549 -23.83 2.91 33.63
N GLN A 550 -22.87 3.38 32.86
CA GLN A 550 -22.11 4.59 33.24
C GLN A 550 -23.01 5.80 33.38
N TRP A 551 -24.05 5.92 32.55
CA TRP A 551 -25.05 7.00 32.61
C TRP A 551 -26.14 6.73 33.65
N GLY A 552 -26.79 5.60 33.57
CA GLY A 552 -28.00 5.29 34.37
C GLY A 552 -27.73 4.69 35.74
N LYS A 553 -26.54 4.15 36.01
CA LYS A 553 -26.18 3.42 37.22
C LYS A 553 -27.09 2.22 37.52
N ASP A 554 -27.79 1.71 36.53
CA ASP A 554 -28.64 0.54 36.65
C ASP A 554 -27.79 -0.73 36.48
N LEU A 555 -27.67 -1.53 37.55
CA LEU A 555 -26.92 -2.78 37.55
C LEU A 555 -27.50 -3.84 36.59
N ASN A 556 -28.76 -3.74 36.17
CA ASN A 556 -29.33 -4.65 35.18
C ASN A 556 -28.69 -4.46 33.77
N GLU A 557 -27.98 -3.37 33.55
CA GLU A 557 -27.22 -3.16 32.30
C GLU A 557 -25.90 -3.95 32.25
N LEU A 558 -25.40 -4.39 33.38
CA LEU A 558 -24.16 -5.20 33.47
C LEU A 558 -24.49 -6.71 33.48
#